data_3e87318471b529514946037c330f8f15
#
_entry.id   3e87318471b529514946037c330f8f15
#
_cell.length_a   1.000
_cell.length_b   1.000
_cell.length_c   1.000
_cell.angle_alpha   90.00
_cell.angle_beta   90.00
_cell.angle_gamma   90.00
#
_symmetry.space_group_name_H-M   'P 1'
#
loop_
_entity.id
_entity.type
_entity.pdbx_description
1 polymer ?
#
loop_
_entity_poly.entity_id
_entity_poly.type
_entity_poly.pdbx_seq_one_letter_code
_entity_poly.pdbx_strand_id
1 'polypeptide(L)'
;DEYIYSLTPCVIFILIGSLIYFLDDIYSLSPIIRMSISSIVSLLIVENGFRVEFLSIENLLYLLVISIVLIITIGLVNVFNFYDGADLNLTSLIFLTGLILKIFNTENLLLYTLLGSILIGYSIGFGLINRKPKHLYLGDSGSFSIAFLYVILLLSSYFKSISIFI
;
A
#
# COMPACT_ATOMS: atom_id res chain seq x y z
N ASP A 1 1.09 6.82 -20.80
CA ASP A 1 1.88 5.57 -20.90
C ASP A 1 3.05 5.53 -19.90
N GLU A 2 3.73 6.65 -19.60
CA GLU A 2 4.85 6.68 -18.62
C GLU A 2 4.44 6.25 -17.20
N TYR A 3 3.22 6.58 -16.76
CA TYR A 3 2.73 6.18 -15.43
C TYR A 3 2.53 4.66 -15.26
N ILE A 4 2.19 3.94 -16.32
CA ILE A 4 2.00 2.49 -16.27
C ILE A 4 3.33 1.79 -16.04
N TYR A 5 4.40 2.28 -16.66
CA TYR A 5 5.75 1.70 -16.49
C TYR A 5 6.30 1.90 -15.07
N SER A 6 5.91 2.96 -14.38
CA SER A 6 6.36 3.24 -13.00
C SER A 6 5.64 2.37 -11.95
N LEU A 7 4.43 1.88 -12.21
CA LEU A 7 3.68 1.04 -11.28
C LEU A 7 4.12 -0.43 -11.30
N THR A 8 4.65 -0.92 -12.43
CA THR A 8 5.08 -2.33 -12.56
C THR A 8 6.12 -2.74 -11.52
N PRO A 9 7.22 -1.99 -11.31
CA PRO A 9 8.18 -2.32 -10.24
C PRO A 9 7.54 -2.29 -8.85
N CYS A 10 6.64 -1.35 -8.58
CA CYS A 10 5.95 -1.27 -7.29
C CYS A 10 5.15 -2.54 -7.00
N VAL A 11 4.40 -3.05 -7.99
CA VAL A 11 3.65 -4.31 -7.86
C VAL A 11 4.58 -5.48 -7.59
N ILE A 12 5.69 -5.58 -8.31
CA ILE A 12 6.69 -6.64 -8.12
C ILE A 12 7.24 -6.62 -6.70
N PHE A 13 7.63 -5.45 -6.17
CA PHE A 13 8.17 -5.31 -4.82
C PHE A 13 7.14 -5.64 -3.75
N ILE A 14 5.86 -5.27 -3.94
CA ILE A 14 4.77 -5.67 -3.05
C ILE A 14 4.62 -7.19 -3.05
N LEU A 15 4.62 -7.83 -4.21
CA LEU A 15 4.49 -9.29 -4.31
C LEU A 15 5.64 -10.01 -3.61
N ILE A 16 6.88 -9.57 -3.82
CA ILE A 16 8.04 -10.15 -3.14
C ILE A 16 7.94 -9.96 -1.62
N GLY A 17 7.61 -8.74 -1.16
CA GLY A 17 7.40 -8.47 0.25
C GLY A 17 6.29 -9.31 0.86
N SER A 18 5.16 -9.46 0.14
CA SER A 18 4.03 -10.29 0.58
C SER A 18 4.39 -11.76 0.73
N LEU A 19 5.23 -12.29 -0.17
CA LEU A 19 5.75 -13.66 -0.04
C LEU A 19 6.62 -13.84 1.21
N ILE A 20 7.43 -12.82 1.54
CA ILE A 20 8.25 -12.88 2.75
C ILE A 20 7.37 -12.79 4.00
N TYR A 21 6.34 -11.94 3.99
CA TYR A 21 5.37 -11.88 5.09
C TYR A 21 4.48 -13.13 5.18
N PHE A 22 4.25 -13.84 4.08
CA PHE A 22 3.64 -15.17 4.12
C PHE A 22 4.51 -16.19 4.86
N LEU A 23 5.85 -16.08 4.73
CA LEU A 23 6.75 -16.87 5.56
C LEU A 23 6.70 -16.47 7.04
N ASP A 24 6.43 -15.19 7.34
CA ASP A 24 6.18 -14.72 8.71
C ASP A 24 4.93 -15.36 9.32
N ASP A 25 3.84 -15.47 8.57
CA ASP A 25 2.61 -16.15 9.00
C ASP A 25 2.89 -17.63 9.39
N ILE A 26 3.93 -18.26 8.81
CA ILE A 26 4.30 -19.65 9.09
C ILE A 26 5.36 -19.76 10.20
N TYR A 27 6.38 -18.91 10.18
CA TYR A 27 7.61 -19.07 10.99
C TYR A 27 7.78 -18.03 12.09
N SER A 28 6.89 -17.06 12.21
CA SER A 28 6.92 -16.00 13.23
C SER A 28 8.26 -15.23 13.25
N LEU A 29 8.51 -14.44 12.24
CA LEU A 29 9.72 -13.61 12.12
C LEU A 29 9.82 -12.58 13.24
N SER A 30 11.04 -12.21 13.60
CA SER A 30 11.24 -11.16 14.60
C SER A 30 10.72 -9.79 14.11
N PRO A 31 10.24 -8.91 15.00
CA PRO A 31 9.75 -7.57 14.62
C PRO A 31 10.80 -6.75 13.86
N ILE A 32 12.08 -6.93 14.16
CA ILE A 32 13.17 -6.24 13.48
C ILE A 32 13.24 -6.66 12.01
N ILE A 33 13.10 -7.95 11.71
CA ILE A 33 13.10 -8.47 10.34
C ILE A 33 11.91 -7.89 9.57
N ARG A 34 10.71 -7.90 10.16
CA ARG A 34 9.50 -7.31 9.55
C ARG A 34 9.67 -5.82 9.22
N MET A 35 10.17 -5.04 10.17
CA MET A 35 10.46 -3.61 9.94
C MET A 35 11.53 -3.41 8.85
N SER A 36 12.56 -4.24 8.80
CA SER A 36 13.60 -4.16 7.77
C SER A 36 13.04 -4.44 6.38
N ILE A 37 12.18 -5.46 6.23
CA ILE A 37 11.52 -5.80 4.97
C ILE A 37 10.63 -4.64 4.52
N SER A 38 9.77 -4.11 5.39
CA SER A 38 8.92 -2.96 5.09
C SER A 38 9.73 -1.74 4.65
N SER A 39 10.86 -1.48 5.31
CA SER A 39 11.75 -0.36 4.97
C SER A 39 12.41 -0.55 3.60
N ILE A 40 12.92 -1.74 3.31
CA ILE A 40 13.54 -2.05 2.01
C ILE A 40 12.51 -1.92 0.89
N VAL A 41 11.33 -2.51 1.05
CA VAL A 41 10.27 -2.43 0.03
C VAL A 41 9.82 -0.98 -0.18
N SER A 42 9.69 -0.17 0.89
CA SER A 42 9.41 1.27 0.79
C SER A 42 10.45 2.01 -0.05
N LEU A 43 11.73 1.80 0.23
CA LEU A 43 12.83 2.44 -0.50
C LEU A 43 12.79 2.06 -1.98
N LEU A 44 12.62 0.77 -2.29
CA LEU A 44 12.53 0.28 -3.67
C LEU A 44 11.34 0.88 -4.42
N ILE A 45 10.20 1.06 -3.76
CA ILE A 45 9.01 1.70 -4.35
C ILE A 45 9.28 3.17 -4.64
N VAL A 46 9.90 3.91 -3.71
CA VAL A 46 10.22 5.33 -3.91
C VAL A 46 11.21 5.50 -5.06
N GLU A 47 12.29 4.74 -5.08
CA GLU A 47 13.33 4.87 -6.11
C GLU A 47 12.85 4.46 -7.50
N ASN A 48 12.16 3.32 -7.62
CA ASN A 48 11.83 2.73 -8.92
C ASN A 48 10.43 3.10 -9.41
N GLY A 49 9.49 3.34 -8.49
CA GLY A 49 8.10 3.65 -8.82
C GLY A 49 7.88 5.11 -9.10
N PHE A 50 8.48 5.98 -8.33
CA PHE A 50 8.22 7.40 -8.40
C PHE A 50 9.37 8.21 -9.02
N ARG A 51 10.44 7.57 -9.51
CA ARG A 51 11.59 8.18 -10.21
C ARG A 51 11.80 9.65 -9.84
N VAL A 52 11.87 9.86 -8.53
CA VAL A 52 11.93 11.21 -8.04
C VAL A 52 13.30 11.76 -8.46
N GLU A 53 13.32 12.70 -9.39
CA GLU A 53 14.50 13.48 -9.74
C GLU A 53 15.01 14.32 -8.55
N PHE A 54 14.63 13.94 -7.34
CA PHE A 54 15.08 14.50 -6.07
C PHE A 54 16.59 14.33 -5.85
N LEU A 55 17.28 13.57 -6.67
CA LEU A 55 18.75 13.52 -6.68
C LEU A 55 19.40 14.89 -6.98
N SER A 56 18.63 15.85 -7.51
CA SER A 56 19.07 17.23 -7.73
C SER A 56 18.69 18.21 -6.61
N ILE A 57 17.80 17.82 -5.72
CA ILE A 57 17.40 18.63 -4.55
C ILE A 57 18.32 18.28 -3.39
N GLU A 58 18.83 19.30 -2.72
CA GLU A 58 19.76 19.21 -1.59
C GLU A 58 19.49 17.99 -0.70
N ASN A 59 20.50 17.19 -0.44
CA ASN A 59 20.47 15.89 0.24
C ASN A 59 19.58 15.81 1.50
N LEU A 60 19.35 16.93 2.19
CA LEU A 60 18.54 17.01 3.40
C LEU A 60 17.04 16.82 3.13
N LEU A 61 16.48 17.45 2.09
CA LEU A 61 15.06 17.33 1.76
C LEU A 61 14.72 15.92 1.29
N TYR A 62 15.60 15.31 0.52
CA TYR A 62 15.46 13.90 0.10
C TYR A 62 15.43 12.96 1.31
N LEU A 63 16.34 13.12 2.26
CA LEU A 63 16.38 12.33 3.49
C LEU A 63 15.12 12.52 4.34
N LEU A 64 14.59 13.74 4.43
CA LEU A 64 13.33 14.01 5.13
C LEU A 64 12.15 13.30 4.47
N VAL A 65 12.01 13.38 3.15
CA VAL A 65 10.91 12.71 2.42
C VAL A 65 10.98 11.20 2.60
N ILE A 66 12.16 10.58 2.42
CA ILE A 66 12.33 9.14 2.65
C ILE A 66 11.98 8.78 4.09
N SER A 67 12.45 9.54 5.07
CA SER A 67 12.16 9.28 6.48
C SER A 67 10.65 9.30 6.77
N ILE A 68 9.94 10.27 6.23
CA ILE A 68 8.48 10.38 6.36
C ILE A 68 7.79 9.18 5.71
N VAL A 69 8.18 8.81 4.48
CA VAL A 69 7.62 7.65 3.79
C VAL A 69 7.85 6.37 4.57
N LEU A 70 9.04 6.16 5.11
CA LEU A 70 9.36 4.98 5.93
C LEU A 70 8.48 4.93 7.20
N ILE A 71 8.35 6.05 7.92
CA ILE A 71 7.51 6.13 9.12
C ILE A 71 6.05 5.82 8.79
N ILE A 72 5.52 6.41 7.72
CA ILE A 72 4.14 6.17 7.26
C ILE A 72 3.96 4.71 6.88
N THR A 73 4.88 4.13 6.12
CA THR A 73 4.78 2.74 5.66
C THR A 73 4.79 1.76 6.82
N ILE A 74 5.76 1.88 7.72
CA ILE A 74 5.87 1.02 8.91
C ILE A 74 4.62 1.17 9.78
N GLY A 75 4.14 2.42 9.95
CA GLY A 75 2.91 2.71 10.68
C GLY A 75 1.69 2.04 10.05
N LEU A 76 1.50 2.16 8.73
CA LEU A 76 0.38 1.56 8.03
C LEU A 76 0.39 0.03 8.07
N VAL A 77 1.56 -0.60 7.89
CA VAL A 77 1.68 -2.07 8.00
C VAL A 77 1.22 -2.54 9.37
N ASN A 78 1.68 -1.90 10.45
CA ASN A 78 1.28 -2.27 11.81
C ASN A 78 -0.21 -1.98 12.09
N VAL A 79 -0.72 -0.83 11.62
CA VAL A 79 -2.13 -0.45 11.77
C VAL A 79 -3.03 -1.44 11.05
N PHE A 80 -2.71 -1.80 9.82
CA PHE A 80 -3.55 -2.73 9.05
C PHE A 80 -3.50 -4.14 9.61
N ASN A 81 -2.36 -4.60 10.11
CA ASN A 81 -2.27 -5.87 10.83
C ASN A 81 -3.15 -5.85 12.09
N PHE A 82 -3.13 -4.76 12.86
CA PHE A 82 -4.00 -4.61 14.02
C PHE A 82 -5.49 -4.56 13.63
N TYR A 83 -5.84 -3.86 12.54
CA TYR A 83 -7.22 -3.78 12.05
C TYR A 83 -7.74 -5.11 11.51
N ASP A 84 -6.86 -5.95 10.92
CA ASP A 84 -7.21 -7.30 10.46
C ASP A 84 -7.61 -8.22 11.63
N GLY A 85 -7.09 -7.98 12.84
CA GLY A 85 -7.47 -8.69 14.05
C GLY A 85 -8.90 -8.47 14.54
N ALA A 86 -9.67 -7.58 13.91
CA ALA A 86 -11.06 -7.28 14.28
C ALA A 86 -12.01 -7.50 13.10
N ASP A 87 -13.14 -8.19 13.36
CA ASP A 87 -14.13 -8.54 12.35
C ASP A 87 -14.57 -7.31 11.52
N LEU A 88 -14.48 -7.41 10.21
CA LEU A 88 -14.92 -6.42 9.23
C LEU A 88 -14.22 -5.05 9.27
N ASN A 89 -13.32 -4.77 10.20
CA ASN A 89 -12.67 -3.45 10.31
C ASN A 89 -11.82 -3.14 9.08
N LEU A 90 -10.85 -3.99 8.76
CA LEU A 90 -10.00 -3.81 7.58
C LEU A 90 -10.81 -3.91 6.29
N THR A 91 -11.76 -4.84 6.24
CA THR A 91 -12.68 -5.01 5.10
C THR A 91 -13.50 -3.74 4.82
N SER A 92 -14.02 -3.10 5.87
CA SER A 92 -14.77 -1.84 5.74
C SER A 92 -13.89 -0.69 5.24
N LEU A 93 -12.66 -0.62 5.71
CA LEU A 93 -11.69 0.37 5.25
C LEU A 93 -11.38 0.20 3.76
N ILE A 94 -11.13 -1.03 3.31
CA ILE A 94 -10.89 -1.35 1.90
C ILE A 94 -12.10 -0.99 1.04
N PHE A 95 -13.32 -1.29 1.52
CA PHE A 95 -14.56 -0.93 0.82
C PHE A 95 -14.72 0.58 0.65
N LEU A 96 -14.52 1.34 1.73
CA LEU A 96 -14.61 2.80 1.69
C LEU A 96 -13.57 3.41 0.76
N THR A 97 -12.35 2.91 0.77
CA THR A 97 -11.30 3.35 -0.17
C THR A 97 -11.70 3.09 -1.62
N GLY A 98 -12.25 1.92 -1.90
CA GLY A 98 -12.75 1.60 -3.24
C GLY A 98 -13.86 2.55 -3.70
N LEU A 99 -14.78 2.92 -2.80
CA LEU A 99 -15.82 3.93 -3.08
C LEU A 99 -15.22 5.31 -3.34
N ILE A 100 -14.29 5.76 -2.50
CA ILE A 100 -13.62 7.06 -2.63
C ILE A 100 -12.92 7.15 -3.98
N LEU A 101 -12.14 6.12 -4.37
CA LEU A 101 -11.46 6.08 -5.66
C LEU A 101 -12.41 6.18 -6.85
N LYS A 102 -13.61 5.62 -6.75
CA LYS A 102 -14.62 5.70 -7.82
C LYS A 102 -15.37 7.04 -7.87
N ILE A 103 -15.74 7.56 -6.71
CA ILE A 103 -16.59 8.76 -6.62
C ILE A 103 -15.76 10.03 -6.88
N PHE A 104 -14.57 10.11 -6.31
CA PHE A 104 -13.70 11.29 -6.39
C PHE A 104 -12.65 11.22 -7.51
N ASN A 105 -12.80 10.29 -8.45
CA ASN A 105 -11.96 10.24 -9.65
C ASN A 105 -12.38 11.35 -10.64
N THR A 106 -12.01 12.58 -10.33
CA THR A 106 -12.38 13.77 -11.14
C THR A 106 -11.76 13.77 -12.53
N GLU A 107 -10.68 13.03 -12.73
CA GLU A 107 -9.95 12.99 -14.00
C GLU A 107 -10.32 11.77 -14.86
N ASN A 108 -11.33 11.00 -14.45
CA ASN A 108 -11.79 9.79 -15.14
C ASN A 108 -10.66 8.82 -15.53
N LEU A 109 -9.63 8.73 -14.69
CA LEU A 109 -8.55 7.80 -14.91
C LEU A 109 -9.06 6.37 -14.76
N LEU A 110 -9.02 5.63 -15.86
CA LEU A 110 -9.47 4.22 -15.91
C LEU A 110 -8.83 3.39 -14.79
N LEU A 111 -7.56 3.65 -14.47
CA LEU A 111 -6.83 2.97 -13.41
C LEU A 111 -7.53 3.09 -12.04
N TYR A 112 -7.90 4.31 -11.61
CA TYR A 112 -8.56 4.51 -10.32
C TYR A 112 -9.96 3.91 -10.28
N THR A 113 -10.67 3.94 -11.41
CA THR A 113 -11.99 3.30 -11.53
C THR A 113 -11.89 1.78 -11.43
N LEU A 114 -10.90 1.17 -12.07
CA LEU A 114 -10.64 -0.27 -12.00
C LEU A 114 -10.19 -0.68 -10.60
N LEU A 115 -9.20 0.00 -10.01
CA LEU A 115 -8.74 -0.27 -8.65
C LEU A 115 -9.87 -0.15 -7.64
N GLY A 116 -10.68 0.92 -7.73
CA GLY A 116 -11.84 1.09 -6.87
C GLY A 116 -12.84 -0.06 -7.00
N SER A 117 -13.10 -0.54 -8.21
CA SER A 117 -13.99 -1.69 -8.45
C SER A 117 -13.43 -3.00 -7.88
N ILE A 118 -12.13 -3.23 -8.04
CA ILE A 118 -11.43 -4.39 -7.49
C ILE A 118 -11.49 -4.37 -5.96
N LEU A 119 -11.19 -3.24 -5.32
CA LEU A 119 -11.23 -3.10 -3.86
C LEU A 119 -12.63 -3.32 -3.30
N ILE A 120 -13.67 -2.80 -3.96
CA ILE A 120 -15.07 -3.04 -3.56
C ILE A 120 -15.41 -4.53 -3.68
N GLY A 121 -15.12 -5.15 -4.83
CA GLY A 121 -15.40 -6.57 -5.04
C GLY A 121 -14.66 -7.46 -4.05
N TYR A 122 -13.37 -7.17 -3.82
CA TYR A 122 -12.54 -7.87 -2.83
C TYR A 122 -13.14 -7.74 -1.42
N SER A 123 -13.50 -6.52 -0.99
CA SER A 123 -14.03 -6.28 0.36
C SER A 123 -15.38 -6.97 0.58
N ILE A 124 -16.25 -7.00 -0.42
CA ILE A 124 -17.52 -7.74 -0.33
C ILE A 124 -17.25 -9.24 -0.19
N GLY A 125 -16.41 -9.81 -1.06
CA GLY A 125 -16.07 -11.23 -1.03
C GLY A 125 -15.39 -11.65 0.28
N PHE A 126 -14.35 -10.92 0.68
CA PHE A 126 -13.63 -11.20 1.90
C PHE A 126 -14.49 -10.96 3.15
N GLY A 127 -15.32 -9.92 3.16
CA GLY A 127 -16.22 -9.61 4.27
C GLY A 127 -17.20 -10.72 4.61
N LEU A 128 -17.60 -11.54 3.63
CA LEU A 128 -18.46 -12.70 3.85
C LEU A 128 -17.80 -13.81 4.69
N ILE A 129 -16.48 -13.91 4.63
CA ILE A 129 -15.70 -14.93 5.36
C ILE A 129 -14.98 -14.38 6.59
N ASN A 130 -14.67 -13.08 6.61
CA ASN A 130 -14.07 -12.42 7.76
C ASN A 130 -15.03 -12.22 8.94
N ARG A 131 -16.35 -12.15 8.68
CA ARG A 131 -17.39 -12.01 9.72
C ARG A 131 -17.62 -13.30 10.50
N LYS A 132 -18.11 -13.15 11.74
CA LYS A 132 -18.59 -14.30 12.56
C LYS A 132 -19.56 -15.19 11.76
N PRO A 133 -19.52 -16.51 11.95
CA PRO A 133 -18.69 -17.27 12.89
C PRO A 133 -17.34 -17.74 12.28
N LYS A 134 -16.98 -17.36 11.06
CA LYS A 134 -15.84 -17.92 10.33
C LYS A 134 -14.49 -17.35 10.77
N HIS A 135 -14.43 -16.06 11.13
CA HIS A 135 -13.24 -15.36 11.61
C HIS A 135 -11.96 -15.64 10.82
N LEU A 136 -12.04 -15.59 9.49
CA LEU A 136 -10.85 -15.67 8.66
C LEU A 136 -10.22 -14.28 8.56
N TYR A 137 -8.93 -14.17 8.87
CA TYR A 137 -8.14 -12.96 8.76
C TYR A 137 -7.24 -13.00 7.52
N LEU A 138 -6.78 -11.83 7.07
CA LEU A 138 -5.85 -11.73 5.95
C LEU A 138 -4.45 -12.27 6.29
N GLY A 139 -4.09 -12.22 7.56
CA GLY A 139 -2.73 -12.49 8.02
C GLY A 139 -1.77 -11.35 7.75
N ASP A 140 -0.52 -11.52 8.17
CA ASP A 140 0.52 -10.52 8.04
C ASP A 140 0.84 -10.21 6.56
N SER A 141 0.82 -11.21 5.70
CA SER A 141 1.04 -11.06 4.25
C SER A 141 -0.04 -10.23 3.54
N GLY A 142 -1.31 -10.45 3.90
CA GLY A 142 -2.42 -9.69 3.35
C GLY A 142 -2.44 -8.24 3.83
N SER A 143 -2.24 -8.04 5.12
CA SER A 143 -2.16 -6.71 5.74
C SER A 143 -1.02 -5.88 5.16
N PHE A 144 0.16 -6.49 4.96
CA PHE A 144 1.30 -5.88 4.27
C PHE A 144 0.94 -5.42 2.86
N SER A 145 0.34 -6.31 2.06
CA SER A 145 -0.04 -6.02 0.67
C SER A 145 -0.98 -4.82 0.58
N ILE A 146 -2.00 -4.78 1.42
CA ILE A 146 -2.97 -3.68 1.47
C ILE A 146 -2.30 -2.38 1.96
N ALA A 147 -1.46 -2.45 3.00
CA ALA A 147 -0.74 -1.27 3.50
C ALA A 147 0.12 -0.63 2.39
N PHE A 148 0.87 -1.43 1.65
CA PHE A 148 1.69 -0.93 0.53
C PHE A 148 0.86 -0.39 -0.64
N LEU A 149 -0.30 -0.97 -0.91
CA LEU A 149 -1.24 -0.40 -1.88
C LEU A 149 -1.65 1.02 -1.46
N TYR A 150 -1.94 1.25 -0.18
CA TYR A 150 -2.25 2.59 0.34
C TYR A 150 -1.07 3.55 0.25
N VAL A 151 0.14 3.09 0.52
CA VAL A 151 1.36 3.91 0.33
C VAL A 151 1.48 4.37 -1.13
N ILE A 152 1.31 3.46 -2.09
CA ILE A 152 1.35 3.80 -3.52
C ILE A 152 0.26 4.81 -3.88
N LEU A 153 -0.97 4.63 -3.39
CA LEU A 153 -2.06 5.55 -3.64
C LEU A 153 -1.78 6.95 -3.07
N LEU A 154 -1.24 7.03 -1.84
CA LEU A 154 -0.84 8.29 -1.23
C LEU A 154 0.27 8.98 -2.02
N LEU A 155 1.32 8.24 -2.38
CA LEU A 155 2.44 8.79 -3.15
C LEU A 155 1.99 9.24 -4.54
N SER A 156 1.16 8.45 -5.24
CA SER A 156 0.67 8.80 -6.57
C SER A 156 -0.19 10.07 -6.55
N SER A 157 -1.02 10.27 -5.52
CA SER A 157 -1.82 11.48 -5.39
C SER A 157 -0.96 12.72 -5.10
N TYR A 158 0.09 12.57 -4.29
CA TYR A 158 1.01 13.65 -3.94
C TYR A 158 1.86 14.09 -5.13
N PHE A 159 2.49 13.15 -5.82
CA PHE A 159 3.35 13.47 -6.98
C PHE A 159 2.57 14.04 -8.16
N LYS A 160 1.32 13.64 -8.35
CA LYS A 160 0.46 14.24 -9.35
C LYS A 160 0.15 15.71 -9.03
N SER A 161 -0.05 16.07 -7.78
CA SER A 161 -0.26 17.46 -7.39
C SER A 161 0.97 18.33 -7.63
N ILE A 162 2.18 17.80 -7.49
CA ILE A 162 3.43 18.53 -7.76
C ILE A 162 3.65 18.71 -9.26
N SER A 163 3.39 17.72 -10.09
CA SER A 163 3.58 17.81 -11.55
C SER A 163 2.65 18.84 -12.24
N ILE A 164 1.61 19.30 -11.55
CA ILE A 164 0.73 20.38 -12.02
C ILE A 164 1.35 21.78 -11.75
N PHE A 165 2.32 21.87 -10.84
CA PHE A 165 2.98 23.13 -10.47
C PHE A 165 4.39 23.31 -11.04
N ILE A 166 4.90 22.37 -11.85
CA ILE A 166 6.14 22.44 -12.62
C ILE A 166 5.81 22.44 -14.11
#